data_5b21c73cf94d2847610960650f96ceb7
#
_entry.id   5b21c73cf94d2847610960650f96ceb7
#
_cell.length_a   1.000
_cell.length_b   1.000
_cell.length_c   1.000
_cell.angle_alpha   90.00
_cell.angle_beta   90.00
_cell.angle_gamma   90.00
#
_symmetry.space_group_name_H-M   'P 1'
#
loop_
_entity.id
_entity.type
_entity.pdbx_description
1 polymer ?
#
loop_
_entity_poly.entity_id
_entity_poly.type
_entity_poly.pdbx_seq_one_letter_code
_entity_poly.pdbx_strand_id
1 'polypeptide(L)'
;MRNEIAGKRLIRVPEVLRRVGFSRTTMYELIKEGRFPDKVIIGARSVAFVESEIDAWIENTISDSRKNNKYHKRGSENESAK
;
A
#
# COMPACT_ATOMS: atom_id res chain seq x y z
N MET A 1 -5.14 -16.43 18.96
CA MET A 1 -5.27 -16.10 18.78
C MET A 1 -5.43 -15.43 18.51
N ARG A 2 -5.43 -15.33 18.41
CA ARG A 2 -5.64 -14.84 18.13
C ARG A 2 -5.72 -13.86 17.63
N ASN A 3 -5.24 -13.47 17.23
CA ASN A 3 -5.33 -12.62 16.75
C ASN A 3 -6.00 -12.21 15.97
N GLU A 4 -6.30 -12.64 15.63
CA GLU A 4 -6.99 -12.36 14.90
C GLU A 4 -7.91 -11.67 15.17
N ILE A 5 -7.90 -11.61 16.09
CA ILE A 5 -8.75 -10.88 16.60
C ILE A 5 -8.98 -9.73 15.86
N ALA A 6 -10.06 -9.26 15.62
CA ALA A 6 -10.39 -8.09 14.88
C ALA A 6 -9.71 -8.07 13.53
N GLY A 7 -9.17 -9.17 13.14
CA GLY A 7 -8.49 -9.25 11.85
C GLY A 7 -7.26 -8.39 11.70
N LYS A 8 -6.74 -7.88 12.80
CA LYS A 8 -5.57 -7.03 12.72
C LYS A 8 -4.32 -7.86 12.71
N ARG A 9 -3.48 -7.58 11.76
CA ARG A 9 -2.22 -8.27 11.65
C ARG A 9 -1.21 -7.26 11.17
N LEU A 10 -0.01 -7.31 11.72
CA LEU A 10 1.05 -6.39 11.34
C LEU A 10 1.98 -7.07 10.36
N ILE A 11 2.36 -6.33 9.33
CA ILE A 11 3.33 -6.84 8.37
C ILE A 11 4.46 -5.83 8.26
N ARG A 12 5.62 -6.31 7.89
CA ARG A 12 6.82 -5.49 7.87
C ARG A 12 6.99 -4.86 6.50
N VAL A 13 7.88 -3.88 6.44
CA VAL A 13 8.12 -3.13 5.22
C VAL A 13 8.40 -4.00 4.00
N PRO A 14 9.27 -5.01 4.06
CA PRO A 14 9.51 -5.83 2.86
C PRO A 14 8.26 -6.48 2.31
N GLU A 15 7.38 -6.92 3.21
CA GLU A 15 6.14 -7.53 2.77
C GLU A 15 5.21 -6.49 2.15
N VAL A 16 5.15 -5.30 2.74
CA VAL A 16 4.33 -4.24 2.19
C VAL A 16 4.78 -3.91 0.76
N LEU A 17 6.08 -3.75 0.58
CA LEU A 17 6.63 -3.41 -0.73
C LEU A 17 6.34 -4.50 -1.76
N ARG A 18 6.37 -5.75 -1.32
CA ARG A 18 6.07 -6.86 -2.20
C ARG A 18 4.62 -6.82 -2.66
N ARG A 19 3.71 -6.43 -1.76
CA ARG A 19 2.29 -6.39 -2.08
C ARG A 19 1.93 -5.22 -2.98
N VAL A 20 2.55 -4.05 -2.75
CA VAL A 20 2.18 -2.86 -3.51
C VAL A 20 3.01 -2.68 -4.78
N GLY A 21 4.19 -3.26 -4.83
CA GLY A 21 4.97 -3.28 -6.07
C GLY A 21 5.80 -2.05 -6.37
N PHE A 22 5.93 -1.12 -5.43
CA PHE A 22 6.79 0.02 -5.67
C PHE A 22 7.91 0.07 -4.64
N SER A 23 8.79 1.04 -4.74
CA SER A 23 9.97 1.10 -3.91
C SER A 23 9.70 1.68 -2.54
N ARG A 24 10.64 1.47 -1.65
CA ARG A 24 10.59 2.04 -0.31
C ARG A 24 10.50 3.56 -0.37
N THR A 25 11.27 4.17 -1.27
CA THR A 25 11.27 5.62 -1.42
C THR A 25 9.87 6.13 -1.77
N THR A 26 9.24 5.48 -2.73
CA THR A 26 7.88 5.84 -3.13
C THR A 26 6.91 5.68 -1.96
N MET A 27 7.06 4.59 -1.21
CA MET A 27 6.19 4.34 -0.06
C MET A 27 6.28 5.48 0.94
N TYR A 28 7.49 5.89 1.29
CA TYR A 28 7.64 6.95 2.28
C TYR A 28 7.18 8.30 1.76
N GLU A 29 7.33 8.54 0.47
CA GLU A 29 6.80 9.77 -0.11
C GLU A 29 5.29 9.82 -0.03
N LEU A 30 4.63 8.69 -0.28
CA LEU A 30 3.17 8.63 -0.19
C LEU A 30 2.71 8.80 1.25
N ILE A 31 3.42 8.24 2.20
CA ILE A 31 3.08 8.40 3.61
C ILE A 31 3.18 9.89 3.98
N LYS A 32 4.25 10.54 3.53
CA LYS A 32 4.45 11.92 3.84
C LYS A 32 3.35 12.79 3.27
N GLU A 33 2.82 12.42 2.13
CA GLU A 33 1.75 13.17 1.50
C GLU A 33 0.36 12.81 2.05
N GLY A 34 0.30 11.87 2.96
CA GLY A 34 -0.97 11.42 3.51
C GLY A 34 -1.77 10.54 2.56
N ARG A 35 -1.08 9.89 1.62
CA ARG A 35 -1.74 9.08 0.59
C ARG A 35 -1.50 7.60 0.73
N PHE A 36 -0.96 7.19 1.83
CA PHE A 36 -0.69 5.78 2.09
C PHE A 36 -0.88 5.55 3.59
N PRO A 37 -1.31 4.36 4.01
CA PRO A 37 -1.51 4.09 5.44
C PRO A 37 -0.22 4.36 6.20
N ASP A 38 -0.34 4.96 7.37
CA ASP A 38 0.83 5.29 8.15
C ASP A 38 1.38 4.06 8.85
N LYS A 39 2.64 4.12 9.21
CA LYS A 39 3.30 3.01 9.87
C LYS A 39 2.94 2.97 11.34
N VAL A 40 3.10 1.81 11.92
CA VAL A 40 2.93 1.61 13.35
C VAL A 40 4.31 1.35 13.91
N ILE A 41 4.68 2.05 14.97
CA ILE A 41 5.98 1.87 15.59
C ILE A 41 5.86 0.77 16.62
N ILE A 42 6.59 -0.31 16.43
CA ILE A 42 6.47 -1.47 17.29
C ILE A 42 7.70 -1.70 18.17
N GLY A 43 8.65 -0.80 18.11
CA GLY A 43 9.85 -0.90 18.95
C GLY A 43 10.73 0.28 18.68
N ALA A 44 11.89 0.30 19.28
CA ALA A 44 12.78 1.44 19.17
C ALA A 44 13.11 1.80 17.73
N ARG A 45 13.27 0.81 16.90
CA ARG A 45 13.62 1.05 15.52
C ARG A 45 12.81 0.22 14.55
N SER A 46 11.75 -0.37 15.03
CA SER A 46 10.97 -1.27 14.21
C SER A 46 9.62 -0.68 13.87
N VAL A 47 9.26 -0.76 12.63
CA VAL A 47 7.95 -0.29 12.19
C VAL A 47 7.25 -1.41 11.44
N ALA A 48 5.95 -1.34 11.41
CA ALA A 48 5.13 -2.29 10.69
C ALA A 48 3.92 -1.56 10.15
N PHE A 49 3.10 -2.27 9.44
CA PHE A 49 1.86 -1.72 8.89
C PHE A 49 0.73 -2.69 9.21
N VAL A 50 -0.46 -2.16 9.35
CA VAL A 50 -1.63 -3.00 9.60
C VAL A 50 -2.03 -3.62 8.27
N GLU A 51 -2.03 -4.93 8.20
CA GLU A 51 -2.30 -5.64 6.96
C GLU A 51 -3.62 -5.24 6.32
N SER A 52 -4.66 -5.12 7.12
CA SER A 52 -5.97 -4.78 6.58
C SER A 52 -5.99 -3.37 5.97
N GLU A 53 -5.19 -2.47 6.52
CA GLU A 53 -5.09 -1.13 5.96
C GLU A 53 -4.38 -1.15 4.62
N ILE A 54 -3.36 -1.98 4.50
CA ILE A 54 -2.65 -2.11 3.24
C ILE A 54 -3.57 -2.72 2.18
N ASP A 55 -4.30 -3.74 2.56
CA ASP A 55 -5.24 -4.37 1.62
C ASP A 55 -6.32 -3.39 1.19
N ALA A 56 -6.85 -2.61 2.12
CA ALA A 56 -7.86 -1.61 1.79
C ALA A 56 -7.30 -0.54 0.87
N TRP A 57 -6.06 -0.13 1.12
CA TRP A 57 -5.41 0.86 0.28
C TRP A 57 -5.26 0.35 -1.15
N ILE A 58 -4.86 -0.90 -1.29
CA ILE A 58 -4.71 -1.51 -2.61
C ILE A 58 -6.05 -1.54 -3.32
N GLU A 59 -7.09 -1.99 -2.63
CA GLU A 59 -8.42 -2.06 -3.22
C GLU A 59 -8.92 -0.69 -3.65
N ASN A 60 -8.73 0.30 -2.80
CA ASN A 60 -9.17 1.65 -3.11
C ASN A 60 -8.39 2.23 -4.28
N THR A 61 -7.11 1.95 -4.34
CA THR A 61 -6.27 2.44 -5.42
C THR A 61 -6.71 1.85 -6.75
N ILE A 62 -6.99 0.56 -6.76
CA ILE A 62 -7.47 -0.10 -7.97
C ILE A 62 -8.80 0.50 -8.39
N SER A 63 -9.70 0.67 -7.45
CA SER A 63 -11.02 1.21 -7.72
C SER A 63 -10.94 2.62 -8.28
N ASP A 64 -10.14 3.47 -7.65
CA ASP A 64 -9.99 4.84 -8.10
C ASP A 64 -9.38 4.91 -9.49
N SER A 65 -8.40 4.08 -9.74
CA SER A 65 -7.77 4.05 -11.03
C SER A 65 -8.77 3.65 -12.11
N ARG A 66 -9.61 2.69 -11.81
CA ARG A 66 -10.59 2.22 -12.77
C ARG A 66 -11.72 3.21 -13.00
N LYS A 67 -12.04 4.01 -11.99
CA LYS A 67 -13.04 5.03 -12.17
C LYS A 67 -12.52 6.13 -13.07
N ASN A 68 -11.23 6.38 -13.04
CA ASN A 68 -10.63 7.46 -13.80
C ASN A 68 -9.86 6.94 -14.99
N ASN A 69 -10.25 5.79 -15.49
CA ASN A 69 -9.45 5.16 -16.52
C ASN A 69 -9.55 5.76 -17.89
N LYS A 70 -10.25 6.85 -18.02
CA LYS A 70 -10.30 7.51 -19.30
C LYS A 70 -8.91 7.94 -19.76
N TYR A 71 -7.94 7.95 -18.82
CA TYR A 71 -6.63 8.28 -19.19
C TYR A 71 -5.90 7.11 -19.75
N HIS A 72 -6.44 5.93 -19.52
CA HIS A 72 -5.67 4.81 -19.73
C HIS A 72 -5.75 4.25 -21.02
N LYS A 73 -6.53 4.73 -21.71
CA LYS A 73 -6.62 4.21 -22.82
C LYS A 73 -5.46 4.21 -23.42
N ARG A 74 -4.72 4.79 -23.34
CA ARG A 74 -3.67 4.89 -23.88
C ARG A 74 -2.74 4.53 -23.30
N GLY A 75 -2.43 4.40 -22.87
CA GLY A 75 -1.60 4.19 -22.23
C GLY A 75 -1.19 3.35 -21.77
N SER A 76 -1.48 3.09 -21.78
CA SER A 76 -1.21 2.60 -21.22
C SER A 76 -0.55 1.87 -21.25
N GLU A 77 -0.47 1.67 -21.70
CA GLU A 77 0.09 1.16 -21.68
C GLU A 77 1.08 1.09 -21.43
N ASN A 78 1.31 1.44 -21.49
CA ASN A 78 2.28 1.59 -21.21
C ASN A 78 2.85 1.35 -20.40
N GLU A 79 2.69 1.45 -20.17
CA GLU A 79 3.21 1.38 -19.50
C GLU A 79 3.60 0.66 -19.03
N SER A 80 3.47 0.45 -19.17
CA SER A 80 3.82 -0.12 -18.79
C SER A 80 4.48 -0.59 -18.55
N ALA A 81 4.62 -0.59 -18.77
CA ALA A 81 5.26 -0.86 -18.57
C ALA A 81 5.89 -1.07 -18.17
N LYS A 82 6.00 -1.07 -18.08
CA LYS A 82 6.59 -1.05 -17.69
C LYS A 82 6.88 -1.25 -17.56
#